data_b923ee78dd88ffa675773e7fb8158898
#
_entry.id   b923ee78dd88ffa675773e7fb8158898
#
_cell.length_a   1.000
_cell.length_b   1.000
_cell.length_c   1.000
_cell.angle_alpha   90.00
_cell.angle_beta   90.00
_cell.angle_gamma   90.00
#
_symmetry.space_group_name_H-M   'P 1'
#
loop_
_entity.id
_entity.type
_entity.pdbx_description
1 polymer ?
#
loop_
_entity_poly.entity_id
_entity_poly.type
_entity_poly.pdbx_seq_one_letter_code
_entity_poly.pdbx_strand_id
1 'polypeptide(L)'
;VLLAGLSMVSPFSIDTFFPSFRAMEADLQVSRWQMQQTLTAYMLPYAFTALFHGPLSDALGRRPVIIWGLGFYTLGSLACVLAPNFVSLLAFRALQGATAGAGMVVGRAIVRDLYEGPQAQRLMSLVTLIFGVAPALAPVIGGWIHVALGWRAVFAFLALFGLVLVIASHLRLPETHAPEHRVPFSLRELTTAAYRVIRDRQFLLLALASSCNFLGAFCYVSAAPALILDHWQLGETQFIWLFLPIIAGFTLGAILSGQLAGRMAPMRQAGFGFVLIVVTCTLRLLLHWQFSEVPIWLQQGALFLSGIATQLVFPVLTLRMLDLFPQARGSAASMQSFVSLSAASLTAGIFVPLVQGSLLQLALLSALSVWLGVVLWRVEIWLSGRAG
;
A
#
# COMPACT_ATOMS: atom_id res chain seq x y z
N VAL A 1 -2.09 -20.60 -4.97
CA VAL A 1 -3.19 -19.82 -5.52
C VAL A 1 -3.96 -19.09 -4.42
N LEU A 2 -4.45 -19.78 -3.36
CA LEU A 2 -5.25 -19.15 -2.30
C LEU A 2 -4.50 -17.99 -1.62
N LEU A 3 -3.25 -18.21 -1.14
CA LEU A 3 -2.44 -17.16 -0.49
C LEU A 3 -2.19 -15.94 -1.39
N ALA A 4 -2.07 -16.19 -2.69
CA ALA A 4 -1.98 -15.14 -3.67
C ALA A 4 -3.27 -14.31 -3.76
N GLY A 5 -4.44 -14.96 -3.81
CA GLY A 5 -5.73 -14.28 -3.73
C GLY A 5 -5.91 -13.45 -2.46
N LEU A 6 -5.49 -13.99 -1.30
CA LEU A 6 -5.51 -13.27 -0.03
C LEU A 6 -4.69 -11.97 -0.06
N SER A 7 -3.56 -11.98 -0.75
CA SER A 7 -2.71 -10.78 -0.88
C SER A 7 -3.31 -9.70 -1.78
N MET A 8 -4.22 -10.05 -2.70
CA MET A 8 -4.87 -9.11 -3.61
C MET A 8 -6.00 -8.31 -2.96
N VAL A 9 -6.53 -8.74 -1.81
CA VAL A 9 -7.70 -8.09 -1.17
C VAL A 9 -7.47 -6.59 -0.95
N SER A 10 -6.32 -6.22 -0.39
CA SER A 10 -6.04 -4.81 -0.08
C SER A 10 -5.87 -3.93 -1.32
N PRO A 11 -5.01 -4.25 -2.32
CA PRO A 11 -4.90 -3.42 -3.52
C PRO A 11 -6.20 -3.38 -4.33
N PHE A 12 -6.93 -4.50 -4.43
CA PHE A 12 -8.25 -4.47 -5.11
C PHE A 12 -9.22 -3.54 -4.41
N SER A 13 -9.26 -3.53 -3.09
CA SER A 13 -10.14 -2.64 -2.33
C SER A 13 -9.80 -1.16 -2.45
N ILE A 14 -8.53 -0.84 -2.71
CA ILE A 14 -8.06 0.54 -2.85
C ILE A 14 -8.27 1.04 -4.28
N ASP A 15 -7.94 0.24 -5.28
CA ASP A 15 -7.74 0.74 -6.63
C ASP A 15 -8.91 0.44 -7.58
N THR A 16 -9.74 -0.60 -7.31
CA THR A 16 -10.81 -1.04 -8.21
C THR A 16 -11.90 0.03 -8.41
N PHE A 17 -12.19 0.86 -7.40
CA PHE A 17 -13.29 1.84 -7.49
C PHE A 17 -12.84 3.24 -7.95
N PHE A 18 -11.55 3.48 -8.21
CA PHE A 18 -11.05 4.75 -8.74
C PHE A 18 -11.77 5.24 -10.00
N PRO A 19 -12.03 4.38 -11.00
CA PRO A 19 -12.78 4.79 -12.19
C PRO A 19 -14.20 5.29 -11.90
N SER A 20 -14.77 4.88 -10.76
CA SER A 20 -16.12 5.22 -10.35
C SER A 20 -16.24 6.56 -9.60
N PHE A 21 -15.15 7.25 -9.29
CA PHE A 21 -15.15 8.43 -8.42
C PHE A 21 -16.13 9.50 -8.89
N ARG A 22 -16.09 9.89 -10.17
CA ARG A 22 -17.00 10.90 -10.71
C ARG A 22 -18.48 10.52 -10.58
N ALA A 23 -18.81 9.27 -10.89
CA ALA A 23 -20.18 8.77 -10.77
C ALA A 23 -20.65 8.71 -9.31
N MET A 24 -19.75 8.33 -8.39
CA MET A 24 -20.03 8.33 -6.95
C MET A 24 -20.19 9.75 -6.41
N GLU A 25 -19.37 10.71 -6.84
CA GLU A 25 -19.50 12.13 -6.49
C GLU A 25 -20.87 12.65 -6.87
N ALA A 26 -21.33 12.36 -8.09
CA ALA A 26 -22.63 12.79 -8.61
C ALA A 26 -23.81 12.10 -7.88
N ASP A 27 -23.74 10.78 -7.68
CA ASP A 27 -24.82 10.00 -7.07
C ASP A 27 -24.99 10.31 -5.57
N LEU A 28 -23.88 10.48 -4.84
CA LEU A 28 -23.86 10.78 -3.41
C LEU A 28 -23.88 12.28 -3.10
N GLN A 29 -23.85 13.13 -4.12
CA GLN A 29 -23.86 14.59 -4.02
C GLN A 29 -22.76 15.14 -3.10
N VAL A 30 -21.56 14.63 -3.26
CA VAL A 30 -20.38 14.99 -2.46
C VAL A 30 -19.30 15.67 -3.30
N SER A 31 -18.50 16.50 -2.64
CA SER A 31 -17.36 17.13 -3.27
C SER A 31 -16.23 16.12 -3.51
N ARG A 32 -15.34 16.46 -4.42
CA ARG A 32 -14.10 15.70 -4.71
C ARG A 32 -13.25 15.47 -3.46
N TRP A 33 -13.16 16.48 -2.59
CA TRP A 33 -12.45 16.39 -1.32
C TRP A 33 -13.09 15.35 -0.38
N GLN A 34 -14.42 15.35 -0.29
CA GLN A 34 -15.14 14.34 0.47
C GLN A 34 -14.94 12.94 -0.11
N MET A 35 -15.01 12.77 -1.45
CA MET A 35 -14.82 11.47 -2.08
C MET A 35 -13.44 10.86 -1.77
N GLN A 36 -12.38 11.66 -1.70
CA GLN A 36 -11.06 11.18 -1.29
C GLN A 36 -11.04 10.62 0.15
N GLN A 37 -11.97 11.03 1.02
CA GLN A 37 -12.07 10.47 2.38
C GLN A 37 -12.44 8.98 2.37
N THR A 38 -12.99 8.45 1.28
CA THR A 38 -13.22 7.01 1.13
C THR A 38 -11.93 6.19 1.17
N LEU A 39 -10.80 6.76 0.68
CA LEU A 39 -9.47 6.17 0.81
C LEU A 39 -8.97 6.23 2.26
N THR A 40 -9.08 7.40 2.88
CA THR A 40 -8.68 7.59 4.29
C THR A 40 -9.46 6.68 5.22
N ALA A 41 -10.79 6.61 5.04
CA ALA A 41 -11.67 5.75 5.82
C ALA A 41 -11.32 4.26 5.72
N TYR A 42 -10.71 3.83 4.62
CA TYR A 42 -10.19 2.49 4.45
C TYR A 42 -8.76 2.33 5.00
N MET A 43 -7.84 3.22 4.57
CA MET A 43 -6.41 3.05 4.83
C MET A 43 -6.03 3.26 6.29
N LEU A 44 -6.68 4.19 7.00
CA LEU A 44 -6.36 4.47 8.40
C LEU A 44 -6.74 3.32 9.35
N PRO A 45 -7.97 2.75 9.31
CA PRO A 45 -8.27 1.53 10.05
C PRO A 45 -7.39 0.34 9.65
N TYR A 46 -7.07 0.21 8.35
CA TYR A 46 -6.14 -0.83 7.89
C TYR A 46 -4.76 -0.68 8.53
N ALA A 47 -4.20 0.52 8.54
CA ALA A 47 -2.91 0.80 9.18
C ALA A 47 -2.92 0.38 10.66
N PHE A 48 -3.97 0.78 11.37
CA PHE A 48 -4.12 0.48 12.79
C PHE A 48 -4.28 -1.02 13.07
N THR A 49 -5.18 -1.69 12.34
CA THR A 49 -5.45 -3.12 12.56
C THR A 49 -4.34 -4.04 12.07
N ALA A 50 -3.49 -3.60 11.13
CA ALA A 50 -2.32 -4.35 10.71
C ALA A 50 -1.35 -4.66 11.86
N LEU A 51 -1.34 -3.83 12.92
CA LEU A 51 -0.57 -4.09 14.15
C LEU A 51 -1.08 -5.33 14.91
N PHE A 52 -2.36 -5.65 14.79
CA PHE A 52 -3.04 -6.67 15.58
C PHE A 52 -3.20 -8.01 14.87
N HIS A 53 -3.25 -8.03 13.53
CA HIS A 53 -3.53 -9.26 12.78
C HIS A 53 -2.51 -10.37 13.03
N GLY A 54 -1.21 -10.05 13.16
CA GLY A 54 -0.18 -11.03 13.50
C GLY A 54 -0.41 -11.66 14.87
N PRO A 55 -0.31 -10.86 15.96
CA PRO A 55 -0.53 -11.34 17.32
C PRO A 55 -1.90 -12.03 17.54
N LEU A 56 -2.94 -11.53 16.86
CA LEU A 56 -4.26 -12.16 16.94
C LEU A 56 -4.25 -13.55 16.31
N SER A 57 -3.53 -13.73 15.20
CA SER A 57 -3.39 -15.04 14.55
C SER A 57 -2.45 -15.99 15.30
N ASP A 58 -1.51 -15.46 16.08
CA ASP A 58 -0.67 -16.27 17.00
C ASP A 58 -1.48 -16.79 18.20
N ALA A 59 -2.49 -16.03 18.64
CA ALA A 59 -3.33 -16.40 19.78
C ALA A 59 -4.50 -17.30 19.40
N LEU A 60 -5.22 -16.99 18.31
CA LEU A 60 -6.46 -17.67 17.92
C LEU A 60 -6.25 -18.78 16.88
N GLY A 61 -5.09 -18.78 16.21
CA GLY A 61 -4.80 -19.63 15.06
C GLY A 61 -4.90 -18.86 13.75
N ARG A 62 -4.23 -19.35 12.71
CA ARG A 62 -4.16 -18.69 11.40
C ARG A 62 -5.49 -18.74 10.66
N ARG A 63 -6.08 -19.92 10.58
CA ARG A 63 -7.31 -20.19 9.83
C ARG A 63 -8.51 -19.38 10.32
N PRO A 64 -8.85 -19.35 11.64
CA PRO A 64 -9.96 -18.56 12.15
C PRO A 64 -9.82 -17.06 11.83
N VAL A 65 -8.64 -16.48 12.02
CA VAL A 65 -8.42 -15.05 11.79
C VAL A 65 -8.59 -14.68 10.31
N ILE A 66 -8.13 -15.51 9.37
CA ILE A 66 -8.38 -15.30 7.94
C ILE A 66 -9.87 -15.39 7.63
N ILE A 67 -10.58 -16.44 8.09
CA ILE A 67 -11.99 -16.66 7.77
C ILE A 67 -12.85 -15.52 8.32
N TRP A 68 -12.66 -15.12 9.58
CA TRP A 68 -13.40 -14.03 10.18
C TRP A 68 -13.04 -12.67 9.56
N GLY A 69 -11.75 -12.41 9.31
CA GLY A 69 -11.30 -11.19 8.66
C GLY A 69 -11.93 -11.02 7.26
N LEU A 70 -11.87 -12.05 6.42
CA LEU A 70 -12.51 -12.07 5.10
C LEU A 70 -14.03 -12.01 5.19
N GLY A 71 -14.64 -12.66 6.18
CA GLY A 71 -16.09 -12.62 6.42
C GLY A 71 -16.56 -11.18 6.69
N PHE A 72 -15.93 -10.48 7.62
CA PHE A 72 -16.23 -9.07 7.90
C PHE A 72 -15.88 -8.16 6.73
N TYR A 73 -14.80 -8.41 5.99
CA TYR A 73 -14.49 -7.71 4.75
C TYR A 73 -15.59 -7.87 3.70
N THR A 74 -16.10 -9.09 3.52
CA THR A 74 -17.20 -9.40 2.58
C THR A 74 -18.47 -8.68 2.99
N LEU A 75 -18.82 -8.70 4.27
CA LEU A 75 -19.97 -7.97 4.81
C LEU A 75 -19.81 -6.46 4.64
N GLY A 76 -18.63 -5.91 4.91
CA GLY A 76 -18.32 -4.51 4.66
C GLY A 76 -18.44 -4.11 3.18
N SER A 77 -17.98 -4.99 2.28
CA SER A 77 -18.10 -4.79 0.83
C SER A 77 -19.57 -4.82 0.37
N LEU A 78 -20.36 -5.76 0.87
CA LEU A 78 -21.79 -5.84 0.60
C LEU A 78 -22.54 -4.63 1.17
N ALA A 79 -22.17 -4.18 2.35
CA ALA A 79 -22.73 -2.96 2.95
C ALA A 79 -22.41 -1.71 2.12
N CYS A 80 -21.22 -1.62 1.49
CA CYS A 80 -20.89 -0.54 0.55
C CYS A 80 -21.82 -0.55 -0.68
N VAL A 81 -22.23 -1.72 -1.19
CA VAL A 81 -23.23 -1.82 -2.29
C VAL A 81 -24.55 -1.17 -1.88
N LEU A 82 -24.96 -1.41 -0.65
CA LEU A 82 -26.25 -0.97 -0.09
C LEU A 82 -26.19 0.42 0.58
N ALA A 83 -25.04 1.10 0.52
CA ALA A 83 -24.86 2.38 1.19
C ALA A 83 -25.85 3.45 0.68
N PRO A 84 -26.75 3.96 1.53
CA PRO A 84 -27.76 4.94 1.14
C PRO A 84 -27.22 6.36 1.05
N ASN A 85 -26.09 6.64 1.68
CA ASN A 85 -25.46 7.95 1.73
C ASN A 85 -23.96 7.84 1.95
N PHE A 86 -23.28 8.97 1.83
CA PHE A 86 -21.82 9.04 1.94
C PHE A 86 -21.28 8.64 3.31
N VAL A 87 -21.95 9.02 4.41
CA VAL A 87 -21.50 8.71 5.78
C VAL A 87 -21.52 7.20 6.04
N SER A 88 -22.57 6.52 5.60
CA SER A 88 -22.64 5.05 5.70
C SER A 88 -21.57 4.38 4.83
N LEU A 89 -21.31 4.90 3.63
CA LEU A 89 -20.22 4.41 2.79
C LEU A 89 -18.87 4.52 3.51
N LEU A 90 -18.57 5.65 4.16
CA LEU A 90 -17.33 5.82 4.94
C LEU A 90 -17.22 4.80 6.08
N ALA A 91 -18.31 4.57 6.82
CA ALA A 91 -18.33 3.59 7.91
C ALA A 91 -18.07 2.15 7.39
N PHE A 92 -18.66 1.78 6.26
CA PHE A 92 -18.46 0.48 5.64
C PHE A 92 -17.05 0.33 5.03
N ARG A 93 -16.49 1.41 4.48
CA ARG A 93 -15.08 1.46 4.06
C ARG A 93 -14.13 1.27 5.23
N ALA A 94 -14.45 1.84 6.40
CA ALA A 94 -13.66 1.62 7.61
C ALA A 94 -13.67 0.16 8.05
N LEU A 95 -14.83 -0.52 7.98
CA LEU A 95 -14.94 -1.95 8.26
C LEU A 95 -14.12 -2.80 7.27
N GLN A 96 -14.21 -2.49 5.96
CA GLN A 96 -13.37 -3.14 4.93
C GLN A 96 -11.89 -2.97 5.25
N GLY A 97 -11.44 -1.74 5.53
CA GLY A 97 -10.04 -1.44 5.85
C GLY A 97 -9.56 -2.17 7.09
N ALA A 98 -10.34 -2.16 8.17
CA ALA A 98 -10.01 -2.83 9.42
C ALA A 98 -9.78 -4.34 9.26
N THR A 99 -10.35 -4.96 8.25
CA THR A 99 -10.35 -6.43 8.08
C THR A 99 -9.52 -6.93 6.90
N ALA A 100 -9.26 -6.08 5.91
CA ALA A 100 -8.56 -6.44 4.68
C ALA A 100 -7.11 -6.91 4.90
N GLY A 101 -6.45 -6.42 5.96
CA GLY A 101 -5.05 -6.76 6.27
C GLY A 101 -4.82 -8.20 6.73
N ALA A 102 -5.86 -8.87 7.23
CA ALA A 102 -5.75 -10.24 7.77
C ALA A 102 -5.17 -11.21 6.73
N GLY A 103 -5.67 -11.18 5.49
CA GLY A 103 -5.22 -12.09 4.43
C GLY A 103 -3.73 -11.96 4.11
N MET A 104 -3.21 -10.75 4.03
CA MET A 104 -1.80 -10.50 3.68
C MET A 104 -0.86 -10.82 4.85
N VAL A 105 -1.19 -10.36 6.06
CA VAL A 105 -0.32 -10.54 7.25
C VAL A 105 -0.26 -12.00 7.63
N VAL A 106 -1.42 -12.64 7.80
CA VAL A 106 -1.49 -14.04 8.22
C VAL A 106 -1.08 -15.00 7.10
N GLY A 107 -1.35 -14.65 5.83
CA GLY A 107 -0.91 -15.44 4.68
C GLY A 107 0.61 -15.60 4.60
N ARG A 108 1.37 -14.55 4.95
CA ARG A 108 2.84 -14.63 5.05
C ARG A 108 3.31 -15.52 6.20
N ALA A 109 2.61 -15.51 7.33
CA ALA A 109 2.90 -16.40 8.46
C ALA A 109 2.67 -17.87 8.06
N ILE A 110 1.56 -18.17 7.39
CA ILE A 110 1.23 -19.53 6.89
C ILE A 110 2.33 -20.06 5.95
N VAL A 111 2.88 -19.23 5.07
CA VAL A 111 4.00 -19.66 4.21
C VAL A 111 5.18 -20.12 5.06
N ARG A 112 5.51 -19.42 6.14
CA ARG A 112 6.61 -19.77 7.05
C ARG A 112 6.30 -20.97 7.93
N ASP A 113 5.02 -21.17 8.28
CA ASP A 113 4.59 -22.32 9.09
C ASP A 113 4.64 -23.64 8.28
N LEU A 114 4.41 -23.58 6.96
CA LEU A 114 4.29 -24.76 6.10
C LEU A 114 5.54 -25.08 5.27
N TYR A 115 6.39 -24.09 5.00
CA TYR A 115 7.51 -24.23 4.07
C TYR A 115 8.78 -23.60 4.61
N GLU A 116 9.90 -24.27 4.34
CA GLU A 116 11.25 -23.80 4.70
C GLU A 116 12.13 -23.63 3.45
N GLY A 117 13.24 -22.90 3.62
CA GLY A 117 14.28 -22.75 2.62
C GLY A 117 13.77 -22.26 1.24
N PRO A 118 14.20 -22.88 0.12
CA PRO A 118 13.90 -22.43 -1.23
C PRO A 118 12.40 -22.47 -1.60
N GLN A 119 11.62 -23.37 -0.99
CA GLN A 119 10.17 -23.46 -1.24
C GLN A 119 9.42 -22.28 -0.64
N ALA A 120 9.72 -21.93 0.62
CA ALA A 120 9.16 -20.74 1.27
C ALA A 120 9.51 -19.48 0.47
N GLN A 121 10.75 -19.36 0.02
CA GLN A 121 11.20 -18.22 -0.78
C GLN A 121 10.44 -18.10 -2.11
N ARG A 122 10.24 -19.20 -2.83
CA ARG A 122 9.46 -19.20 -4.09
C ARG A 122 8.01 -18.77 -3.88
N LEU A 123 7.35 -19.28 -2.84
CA LEU A 123 5.96 -18.92 -2.53
C LEU A 123 5.84 -17.46 -2.10
N MET A 124 6.76 -16.97 -1.25
CA MET A 124 6.79 -15.55 -0.86
C MET A 124 7.02 -14.64 -2.06
N SER A 125 7.91 -15.02 -3.00
CA SER A 125 8.14 -14.27 -4.23
C SER A 125 6.90 -14.24 -5.11
N LEU A 126 6.19 -15.36 -5.26
CA LEU A 126 4.93 -15.43 -6.03
C LEU A 126 3.84 -14.56 -5.40
N VAL A 127 3.66 -14.63 -4.08
CA VAL A 127 2.70 -13.78 -3.35
C VAL A 127 3.03 -12.30 -3.53
N THR A 128 4.31 -11.94 -3.45
CA THR A 128 4.78 -10.55 -3.64
C THR A 128 4.58 -10.09 -5.08
N LEU A 129 4.86 -10.94 -6.07
CA LEU A 129 4.63 -10.63 -7.49
C LEU A 129 3.14 -10.34 -7.76
N ILE A 130 2.26 -11.20 -7.27
CA ILE A 130 0.81 -11.06 -7.45
C ILE A 130 0.30 -9.81 -6.74
N PHE A 131 0.76 -9.56 -5.52
CA PHE A 131 0.47 -8.31 -4.81
C PHE A 131 0.93 -7.07 -5.62
N GLY A 132 2.12 -7.13 -6.23
CA GLY A 132 2.66 -6.03 -7.04
C GLY A 132 1.90 -5.77 -8.33
N VAL A 133 1.31 -6.81 -8.95
CA VAL A 133 0.53 -6.68 -10.20
C VAL A 133 -0.92 -6.26 -9.92
N ALA A 134 -1.44 -6.56 -8.74
CA ALA A 134 -2.84 -6.31 -8.37
C ALA A 134 -3.28 -4.84 -8.56
N PRO A 135 -2.49 -3.80 -8.22
CA PRO A 135 -2.87 -2.40 -8.46
C PRO A 135 -3.02 -2.03 -9.95
N ALA A 136 -2.37 -2.74 -10.89
CA ALA A 136 -2.61 -2.51 -12.32
C ALA A 136 -3.91 -3.12 -12.79
N LEU A 137 -4.24 -4.32 -12.29
CA LEU A 137 -5.43 -5.04 -12.69
C LEU A 137 -6.71 -4.46 -12.07
N ALA A 138 -6.62 -4.00 -10.83
CA ALA A 138 -7.75 -3.54 -10.06
C ALA A 138 -8.54 -2.41 -10.77
N PRO A 139 -7.95 -1.27 -11.15
CA PRO A 139 -8.70 -0.19 -11.80
C PRO A 139 -9.15 -0.55 -13.22
N VAL A 140 -8.45 -1.46 -13.92
CA VAL A 140 -8.90 -1.95 -15.23
C VAL A 140 -10.18 -2.76 -15.09
N ILE A 141 -10.20 -3.73 -14.17
CA ILE A 141 -11.39 -4.54 -13.87
C ILE A 141 -12.51 -3.61 -13.36
N GLY A 142 -12.18 -2.69 -12.46
CA GLY A 142 -13.14 -1.73 -11.90
C GLY A 142 -13.75 -0.82 -12.95
N GLY A 143 -12.95 -0.32 -13.89
CA GLY A 143 -13.43 0.50 -15.00
C GLY A 143 -14.42 -0.23 -15.91
N TRP A 144 -14.11 -1.46 -16.32
CA TRP A 144 -15.03 -2.29 -17.11
C TRP A 144 -16.33 -2.60 -16.37
N ILE A 145 -16.24 -2.97 -15.07
CA ILE A 145 -17.45 -3.22 -14.25
C ILE A 145 -18.26 -1.93 -14.11
N HIS A 146 -17.60 -0.80 -13.85
CA HIS A 146 -18.26 0.48 -13.68
C HIS A 146 -19.02 0.91 -14.93
N VAL A 147 -18.40 0.87 -16.09
CA VAL A 147 -19.04 1.25 -17.37
C VAL A 147 -20.22 0.35 -17.70
N ALA A 148 -20.11 -0.95 -17.40
CA ALA A 148 -21.17 -1.92 -17.72
C ALA A 148 -22.34 -1.91 -16.71
N LEU A 149 -22.07 -1.76 -15.41
CA LEU A 149 -23.03 -2.06 -14.34
C LEU A 149 -23.11 -0.97 -13.26
N GLY A 150 -22.29 0.09 -13.38
CA GLY A 150 -22.24 1.20 -12.42
C GLY A 150 -21.35 0.93 -11.21
N TRP A 151 -21.16 1.97 -10.38
CA TRP A 151 -20.19 1.95 -9.28
C TRP A 151 -20.54 0.96 -8.14
N ARG A 152 -21.82 0.71 -7.88
CA ARG A 152 -22.23 -0.26 -6.86
C ARG A 152 -21.80 -1.69 -7.22
N ALA A 153 -21.78 -2.03 -8.50
CA ALA A 153 -21.33 -3.32 -8.97
C ALA A 153 -19.82 -3.56 -8.72
N VAL A 154 -19.02 -2.50 -8.64
CA VAL A 154 -17.60 -2.61 -8.24
C VAL A 154 -17.48 -3.11 -6.81
N PHE A 155 -18.28 -2.61 -5.88
CA PHE A 155 -18.31 -3.13 -4.51
C PHE A 155 -18.93 -4.53 -4.42
N ALA A 156 -19.92 -4.84 -5.28
CA ALA A 156 -20.46 -6.21 -5.39
C ALA A 156 -19.39 -7.21 -5.87
N PHE A 157 -18.55 -6.81 -6.82
CA PHE A 157 -17.40 -7.60 -7.23
C PHE A 157 -16.42 -7.84 -6.07
N LEU A 158 -16.11 -6.82 -5.26
CA LEU A 158 -15.27 -6.96 -4.07
C LEU A 158 -15.90 -7.89 -3.02
N ALA A 159 -17.23 -7.82 -2.84
CA ALA A 159 -17.97 -8.73 -1.95
C ALA A 159 -17.91 -10.18 -2.48
N LEU A 160 -18.13 -10.39 -3.77
CA LEU A 160 -18.01 -11.71 -4.40
C LEU A 160 -16.59 -12.27 -4.31
N PHE A 161 -15.59 -11.44 -4.56
CA PHE A 161 -14.18 -11.81 -4.43
C PHE A 161 -13.85 -12.23 -2.99
N GLY A 162 -14.28 -11.45 -1.99
CA GLY A 162 -14.15 -11.79 -0.58
C GLY A 162 -14.86 -13.10 -0.22
N LEU A 163 -16.10 -13.28 -0.68
CA LEU A 163 -16.88 -14.50 -0.45
C LEU A 163 -16.21 -15.75 -1.02
N VAL A 164 -15.70 -15.67 -2.26
CA VAL A 164 -14.95 -16.76 -2.89
C VAL A 164 -13.72 -17.12 -2.05
N LEU A 165 -13.01 -16.12 -1.53
CA LEU A 165 -11.84 -16.34 -0.66
C LEU A 165 -12.24 -16.92 0.70
N VAL A 166 -13.37 -16.51 1.30
CA VAL A 166 -13.92 -17.13 2.53
C VAL A 166 -14.18 -18.62 2.31
N ILE A 167 -14.94 -18.94 1.26
CA ILE A 167 -15.30 -20.32 0.92
C ILE A 167 -14.03 -21.15 0.64
N ALA A 168 -13.12 -20.63 -0.18
CA ALA A 168 -11.88 -21.30 -0.50
C ALA A 168 -10.99 -21.51 0.74
N SER A 169 -10.92 -20.53 1.64
CA SER A 169 -10.19 -20.65 2.91
C SER A 169 -10.85 -21.66 3.84
N HIS A 170 -12.18 -21.64 3.92
CA HIS A 170 -12.91 -22.62 4.74
C HIS A 170 -12.69 -24.05 4.29
N LEU A 171 -12.68 -24.29 2.98
CA LEU A 171 -12.59 -25.63 2.38
C LEU A 171 -11.15 -26.16 2.27
N ARG A 172 -10.15 -25.27 2.07
CA ARG A 172 -8.80 -25.69 1.67
C ARG A 172 -7.68 -25.20 2.58
N LEU A 173 -7.93 -24.26 3.49
CA LEU A 173 -6.89 -23.77 4.38
C LEU A 173 -6.83 -24.63 5.65
N PRO A 174 -5.75 -25.40 5.87
CA PRO A 174 -5.56 -26.09 7.15
C PRO A 174 -5.21 -25.08 8.24
N GLU A 175 -5.44 -25.46 9.51
CA GLU A 175 -4.83 -24.73 10.62
C GLU A 175 -3.35 -25.10 10.70
N THR A 176 -2.49 -24.07 10.63
CA THR A 176 -1.03 -24.26 10.61
C THR A 176 -0.38 -23.93 11.93
N HIS A 177 -1.13 -23.33 12.87
CA HIS A 177 -0.63 -22.95 14.18
C HIS A 177 -1.32 -23.79 15.26
N ALA A 178 -0.66 -24.88 15.63
CA ALA A 178 -1.19 -25.84 16.60
C ALA A 178 -1.51 -25.16 17.94
N PRO A 179 -2.56 -25.62 18.66
CA PRO A 179 -2.98 -25.02 19.94
C PRO A 179 -1.86 -24.91 20.97
N GLU A 180 -0.91 -25.87 20.96
CA GLU A 180 0.23 -25.94 21.87
C GLU A 180 1.24 -24.82 21.67
N HIS A 181 1.27 -24.22 20.46
CA HIS A 181 2.17 -23.11 20.11
C HIS A 181 1.50 -21.73 20.23
N ARG A 182 0.23 -21.69 20.62
CA ARG A 182 -0.52 -20.43 20.75
C ARG A 182 -0.04 -19.61 21.94
N VAL A 183 0.25 -18.34 21.68
CA VAL A 183 0.64 -17.39 22.72
C VAL A 183 -0.59 -16.56 23.09
N PRO A 184 -0.96 -16.44 24.38
CA PRO A 184 -2.09 -15.59 24.78
C PRO A 184 -1.96 -14.17 24.23
N PHE A 185 -3.05 -13.65 23.68
CA PHE A 185 -3.08 -12.28 23.19
C PHE A 185 -2.95 -11.30 24.36
N SER A 186 -1.89 -10.51 24.36
CA SER A 186 -1.61 -9.49 25.36
C SER A 186 -1.54 -8.10 24.72
N LEU A 187 -2.59 -7.32 24.90
CA LEU A 187 -2.63 -5.94 24.43
C LEU A 187 -1.51 -5.10 25.05
N ARG A 188 -1.19 -5.36 26.33
CA ARG A 188 -0.13 -4.66 27.04
C ARG A 188 1.25 -4.93 26.45
N GLU A 189 1.55 -6.17 26.11
CA GLU A 189 2.84 -6.53 25.49
C GLU A 189 2.95 -5.94 24.09
N LEU A 190 1.89 -6.04 23.30
CA LEU A 190 1.83 -5.48 21.95
C LEU A 190 2.03 -3.96 21.98
N THR A 191 1.28 -3.25 22.84
CA THR A 191 1.42 -1.79 22.94
C THR A 191 2.78 -1.38 23.49
N THR A 192 3.34 -2.15 24.44
CA THR A 192 4.68 -1.89 24.98
C THR A 192 5.76 -2.09 23.90
N ALA A 193 5.66 -3.17 23.12
CA ALA A 193 6.60 -3.42 22.02
C ALA A 193 6.47 -2.36 20.92
N ALA A 194 5.25 -2.02 20.51
CA ALA A 194 4.99 -0.95 19.54
C ALA A 194 5.52 0.42 20.03
N TYR A 195 5.28 0.75 21.30
CA TYR A 195 5.76 1.98 21.90
C TYR A 195 7.29 2.06 21.97
N ARG A 196 7.97 0.95 22.28
CA ARG A 196 9.43 0.87 22.27
C ARG A 196 9.99 1.13 20.88
N VAL A 197 9.38 0.53 19.84
CA VAL A 197 9.81 0.67 18.45
C VAL A 197 9.59 2.09 17.95
N ILE A 198 8.39 2.67 18.18
CA ILE A 198 8.08 4.02 17.66
C ILE A 198 8.85 5.13 18.37
N ARG A 199 9.32 4.91 19.61
CA ARG A 199 10.18 5.84 20.32
C ARG A 199 11.64 5.80 19.91
N ASP A 200 12.05 4.74 19.23
CA ASP A 200 13.43 4.69 18.72
C ASP A 200 13.60 5.70 17.58
N ARG A 201 14.53 6.63 17.79
CA ARG A 201 14.76 7.74 16.87
C ARG A 201 15.28 7.28 15.51
N GLN A 202 16.16 6.26 15.50
CA GLN A 202 16.70 5.72 14.24
C GLN A 202 15.60 5.02 13.45
N PHE A 203 14.78 4.20 14.12
CA PHE A 203 13.63 3.56 13.50
C PHE A 203 12.68 4.58 12.89
N LEU A 204 12.29 5.61 13.66
CA LEU A 204 11.34 6.62 13.19
C LEU A 204 11.86 7.40 11.99
N LEU A 205 13.13 7.79 11.99
CA LEU A 205 13.77 8.47 10.85
C LEU A 205 13.79 7.58 9.60
N LEU A 206 14.14 6.30 9.73
CA LEU A 206 14.15 5.35 8.63
C LEU A 206 12.74 5.05 8.11
N ALA A 207 11.76 4.87 9.01
CA ALA A 207 10.37 4.61 8.65
C ALA A 207 9.75 5.79 7.91
N LEU A 208 9.96 7.01 8.39
CA LEU A 208 9.50 8.22 7.72
C LEU A 208 10.24 8.46 6.40
N ALA A 209 11.56 8.25 6.33
CA ALA A 209 12.32 8.37 5.08
C ALA A 209 11.83 7.39 4.02
N SER A 210 11.57 6.13 4.41
CA SER A 210 11.02 5.09 3.54
C SER A 210 9.60 5.45 3.08
N SER A 211 8.76 5.93 3.98
CA SER A 211 7.40 6.37 3.66
C SER A 211 7.41 7.55 2.70
N CYS A 212 8.21 8.58 2.96
CA CYS A 212 8.34 9.75 2.10
C CYS A 212 8.83 9.40 0.69
N ASN A 213 9.76 8.44 0.58
CA ASN A 213 10.21 7.92 -0.71
C ASN A 213 9.06 7.25 -1.49
N PHE A 214 8.23 6.44 -0.83
CA PHE A 214 7.05 5.82 -1.42
C PHE A 214 6.00 6.87 -1.83
N LEU A 215 5.78 7.91 -1.02
CA LEU A 215 4.81 8.97 -1.29
C LEU A 215 5.12 9.73 -2.59
N GLY A 216 6.35 9.77 -3.05
CA GLY A 216 6.73 10.35 -4.34
C GLY A 216 5.94 9.79 -5.53
N ALA A 217 5.67 8.48 -5.54
CA ALA A 217 4.82 7.83 -6.54
C ALA A 217 3.35 7.76 -6.08
N PHE A 218 3.10 7.55 -4.80
CA PHE A 218 1.76 7.35 -4.24
C PHE A 218 0.86 8.59 -4.38
N CYS A 219 1.41 9.82 -4.39
CA CYS A 219 0.65 11.03 -4.68
C CYS A 219 -0.11 10.93 -6.02
N TYR A 220 0.52 10.34 -7.04
CA TYR A 220 -0.12 10.14 -8.36
C TYR A 220 -1.11 8.99 -8.35
N VAL A 221 -0.84 7.93 -7.61
CA VAL A 221 -1.79 6.82 -7.42
C VAL A 221 -3.07 7.31 -6.75
N SER A 222 -2.96 8.06 -5.66
CA SER A 222 -4.14 8.57 -4.95
C SER A 222 -4.86 9.69 -5.71
N ALA A 223 -4.17 10.42 -6.58
CA ALA A 223 -4.75 11.40 -7.50
C ALA A 223 -5.24 10.77 -8.82
N ALA A 224 -5.20 9.44 -8.98
CA ALA A 224 -5.48 8.77 -10.24
C ALA A 224 -6.81 9.19 -10.91
N PRO A 225 -7.95 9.35 -10.19
CA PRO A 225 -9.17 9.82 -10.80
C PRO A 225 -9.03 11.22 -11.44
N ALA A 226 -8.44 12.16 -10.71
CA ALA A 226 -8.21 13.51 -11.23
C ALA A 226 -7.20 13.52 -12.40
N LEU A 227 -6.12 12.75 -12.27
CA LEU A 227 -5.08 12.68 -13.28
C LEU A 227 -5.60 12.09 -14.60
N ILE A 228 -6.28 10.95 -14.54
CA ILE A 228 -6.77 10.23 -15.73
C ILE A 228 -7.95 10.96 -16.35
N LEU A 229 -8.97 11.28 -15.55
CA LEU A 229 -10.23 11.76 -16.06
C LEU A 229 -10.21 13.27 -16.35
N ASP A 230 -9.50 14.09 -15.54
CA ASP A 230 -9.53 15.54 -15.68
C ASP A 230 -8.33 16.08 -16.44
N HIS A 231 -7.10 15.67 -16.07
CA HIS A 231 -5.88 16.22 -16.68
C HIS A 231 -5.51 15.52 -17.98
N TRP A 232 -5.57 14.20 -18.05
CA TRP A 232 -5.25 13.46 -19.28
C TRP A 232 -6.45 13.27 -20.20
N GLN A 233 -7.67 13.56 -19.71
CA GLN A 233 -8.93 13.43 -20.44
C GLN A 233 -9.15 12.03 -21.05
N LEU A 234 -8.67 11.03 -20.33
CA LEU A 234 -8.85 9.64 -20.69
C LEU A 234 -10.15 9.08 -20.09
N GLY A 235 -10.61 7.93 -20.64
CA GLY A 235 -11.82 7.28 -20.16
C GLY A 235 -11.61 6.40 -18.92
N GLU A 236 -12.72 5.97 -18.34
CA GLU A 236 -12.78 5.18 -17.10
C GLU A 236 -12.15 3.78 -17.24
N THR A 237 -11.97 3.28 -18.45
CA THR A 237 -11.29 2.00 -18.74
C THR A 237 -9.79 2.15 -18.99
N GLN A 238 -9.26 3.37 -18.99
CA GLN A 238 -7.88 3.70 -19.41
C GLN A 238 -6.92 3.95 -18.25
N PHE A 239 -7.28 3.57 -17.03
CA PHE A 239 -6.42 3.71 -15.84
C PHE A 239 -5.10 2.94 -15.94
N ILE A 240 -5.04 1.94 -16.81
CA ILE A 240 -3.82 1.17 -17.07
C ILE A 240 -2.64 2.06 -17.48
N TRP A 241 -2.88 3.18 -18.17
CA TRP A 241 -1.85 4.11 -18.61
C TRP A 241 -1.09 4.79 -17.46
N LEU A 242 -1.71 4.90 -16.29
CA LEU A 242 -1.05 5.38 -15.07
C LEU A 242 -0.37 4.25 -14.31
N PHE A 243 -1.10 3.15 -14.09
CA PHE A 243 -0.65 2.09 -13.19
C PHE A 243 0.44 1.21 -13.79
N LEU A 244 0.36 0.91 -15.10
CA LEU A 244 1.34 0.03 -15.76
C LEU A 244 2.78 0.54 -15.67
N PRO A 245 3.09 1.82 -15.97
CA PRO A 245 4.44 2.35 -15.82
C PRO A 245 4.96 2.27 -14.38
N ILE A 246 4.14 2.61 -13.40
CA ILE A 246 4.51 2.56 -11.98
C ILE A 246 4.87 1.13 -11.56
N ILE A 247 4.03 0.15 -11.92
CA ILE A 247 4.22 -1.25 -11.56
C ILE A 247 5.40 -1.87 -12.31
N ALA A 248 5.55 -1.54 -13.59
CA ALA A 248 6.73 -1.96 -14.35
C ALA A 248 8.01 -1.41 -13.70
N GLY A 249 7.99 -0.16 -13.24
CA GLY A 249 9.08 0.46 -12.50
C GLY A 249 9.35 -0.26 -11.17
N PHE A 250 8.33 -0.54 -10.38
CA PHE A 250 8.48 -1.31 -9.15
C PHE A 250 9.05 -2.70 -9.40
N THR A 251 8.55 -3.40 -10.41
CA THR A 251 9.01 -4.74 -10.76
C THR A 251 10.48 -4.73 -11.18
N LEU A 252 10.86 -3.84 -12.10
CA LEU A 252 12.25 -3.72 -12.54
C LEU A 252 13.16 -3.27 -11.40
N GLY A 253 12.73 -2.32 -10.58
CA GLY A 253 13.48 -1.86 -9.41
C GLY A 253 13.72 -2.97 -8.39
N ALA A 254 12.72 -3.83 -8.15
CA ALA A 254 12.85 -4.97 -7.26
C ALA A 254 13.86 -6.01 -7.82
N ILE A 255 13.82 -6.28 -9.12
CA ILE A 255 14.78 -7.16 -9.80
C ILE A 255 16.20 -6.59 -9.68
N LEU A 256 16.37 -5.30 -9.99
CA LEU A 256 17.68 -4.62 -9.87
C LEU A 256 18.18 -4.61 -8.43
N SER A 257 17.32 -4.34 -7.45
CA SER A 257 17.66 -4.39 -6.02
C SER A 257 18.17 -5.78 -5.63
N GLY A 258 17.51 -6.84 -6.09
CA GLY A 258 17.94 -8.22 -5.86
C GLY A 258 19.29 -8.56 -6.51
N GLN A 259 19.56 -8.08 -7.74
CA GLN A 259 20.80 -8.29 -8.44
C GLN A 259 21.98 -7.51 -7.85
N LEU A 260 21.72 -6.36 -7.24
CA LEU A 260 22.73 -5.54 -6.55
C LEU A 260 23.05 -6.08 -5.15
N ALA A 261 22.18 -6.89 -4.58
CA ALA A 261 22.39 -7.50 -3.26
C ALA A 261 23.68 -8.35 -3.26
N GLY A 262 24.55 -8.09 -2.30
CA GLY A 262 25.88 -8.72 -2.20
C GLY A 262 26.95 -8.18 -3.16
N ARG A 263 26.57 -7.38 -4.18
CA ARG A 263 27.50 -6.73 -5.12
C ARG A 263 27.78 -5.27 -4.78
N MET A 264 26.85 -4.64 -4.10
CA MET A 264 26.94 -3.25 -3.68
C MET A 264 26.58 -3.10 -2.20
N ALA A 265 27.28 -2.21 -1.50
CA ALA A 265 26.92 -1.90 -0.12
C ALA A 265 25.48 -1.37 -0.04
N PRO A 266 24.64 -1.88 0.89
CA PRO A 266 23.20 -1.51 0.94
C PRO A 266 22.96 0.00 1.00
N MET A 267 23.76 0.73 1.78
CA MET A 267 23.63 2.19 1.89
C MET A 267 23.98 2.94 0.60
N ARG A 268 24.89 2.39 -0.24
CA ARG A 268 25.17 2.95 -1.57
C ARG A 268 23.98 2.72 -2.51
N GLN A 269 23.38 1.52 -2.48
CA GLN A 269 22.17 1.21 -3.25
C GLN A 269 21.04 2.17 -2.89
N ALA A 270 20.76 2.37 -1.60
CA ALA A 270 19.74 3.33 -1.14
C ALA A 270 20.09 4.76 -1.60
N GLY A 271 21.36 5.16 -1.55
CA GLY A 271 21.84 6.44 -2.06
C GLY A 271 21.53 6.65 -3.55
N PHE A 272 21.79 5.66 -4.39
CA PHE A 272 21.43 5.70 -5.82
C PHE A 272 19.92 5.82 -6.02
N GLY A 273 19.12 5.05 -5.27
CA GLY A 273 17.67 5.14 -5.31
C GLY A 273 17.18 6.54 -4.93
N PHE A 274 17.71 7.13 -3.87
CA PHE A 274 17.35 8.50 -3.45
C PHE A 274 17.78 9.56 -4.48
N VAL A 275 18.97 9.45 -5.07
CA VAL A 275 19.40 10.37 -6.14
C VAL A 275 18.46 10.25 -7.35
N LEU A 276 18.15 9.02 -7.79
CA LEU A 276 17.29 8.78 -8.94
C LEU A 276 15.88 9.38 -8.71
N ILE A 277 15.27 9.17 -7.54
CA ILE A 277 13.93 9.69 -7.28
C ILE A 277 13.91 11.22 -7.14
N VAL A 278 14.93 11.80 -6.51
CA VAL A 278 15.09 13.26 -6.42
C VAL A 278 15.19 13.87 -7.80
N VAL A 279 16.08 13.36 -8.66
CA VAL A 279 16.25 13.82 -10.03
C VAL A 279 14.93 13.70 -10.79
N THR A 280 14.27 12.56 -10.71
CA THR A 280 13.02 12.31 -11.44
C THR A 280 11.89 13.23 -10.98
N CYS A 281 11.69 13.39 -9.66
CA CYS A 281 10.63 14.25 -9.12
C CYS A 281 10.93 15.74 -9.39
N THR A 282 12.20 16.14 -9.27
CA THR A 282 12.61 17.53 -9.56
C THR A 282 12.47 17.84 -11.05
N LEU A 283 12.89 16.95 -11.94
CA LEU A 283 12.72 17.10 -13.37
C LEU A 283 11.24 17.22 -13.75
N ARG A 284 10.37 16.38 -13.18
CA ARG A 284 8.92 16.44 -13.40
C ARG A 284 8.34 17.77 -12.91
N LEU A 285 8.78 18.26 -11.74
CA LEU A 285 8.37 19.57 -11.23
C LEU A 285 8.77 20.70 -12.19
N LEU A 286 10.00 20.68 -12.69
CA LEU A 286 10.50 21.68 -13.65
C LEU A 286 9.75 21.62 -14.99
N LEU A 287 9.42 20.42 -15.48
CA LEU A 287 8.62 20.26 -16.70
C LEU A 287 7.24 20.89 -16.56
N HIS A 288 6.52 20.64 -15.45
CA HIS A 288 5.21 21.26 -15.22
C HIS A 288 5.28 22.75 -14.85
N TRP A 289 6.43 23.23 -14.38
CA TRP A 289 6.64 24.66 -14.17
C TRP A 289 6.87 25.41 -15.48
N GLN A 290 7.63 24.82 -16.40
CA GLN A 290 8.02 25.48 -17.65
C GLN A 290 6.99 25.28 -18.77
N PHE A 291 6.28 24.16 -18.81
CA PHE A 291 5.33 23.81 -19.85
C PHE A 291 3.93 23.62 -19.26
N SER A 292 2.94 24.27 -19.88
CA SER A 292 1.52 24.11 -19.51
C SER A 292 1.01 22.70 -19.84
N GLU A 293 1.52 22.11 -20.91
CA GLU A 293 1.17 20.76 -21.36
C GLU A 293 2.42 19.89 -21.46
N VAL A 294 2.50 18.87 -20.61
CA VAL A 294 3.58 17.88 -20.64
C VAL A 294 3.03 16.60 -21.26
N PRO A 295 3.64 16.06 -22.31
CA PRO A 295 3.19 14.84 -22.96
C PRO A 295 3.03 13.67 -21.97
N ILE A 296 1.96 12.89 -22.12
CA ILE A 296 1.62 11.77 -21.19
C ILE A 296 2.78 10.76 -21.09
N TRP A 297 3.42 10.42 -22.23
CA TRP A 297 4.54 9.47 -22.25
C TRP A 297 5.74 9.92 -21.39
N LEU A 298 5.97 11.23 -21.30
CA LEU A 298 7.04 11.78 -20.48
C LEU A 298 6.70 11.68 -18.99
N GLN A 299 5.43 11.94 -18.63
CA GLN A 299 4.92 11.73 -17.26
C GLN A 299 4.98 10.26 -16.86
N GLN A 300 4.63 9.35 -17.77
CA GLN A 300 4.72 7.91 -17.59
C GLN A 300 6.17 7.44 -17.39
N GLY A 301 7.10 7.95 -18.20
CA GLY A 301 8.53 7.67 -18.03
C GLY A 301 9.07 8.09 -16.67
N ALA A 302 8.65 9.27 -16.18
CA ALA A 302 9.01 9.75 -14.86
C ALA A 302 8.40 8.88 -13.74
N LEU A 303 7.17 8.39 -13.89
CA LEU A 303 6.53 7.47 -12.93
C LEU A 303 7.23 6.11 -12.92
N PHE A 304 7.62 5.60 -14.08
CA PHE A 304 8.39 4.36 -14.20
C PHE A 304 9.74 4.46 -13.48
N LEU A 305 10.50 5.53 -13.69
CA LEU A 305 11.78 5.77 -13.01
C LEU A 305 11.60 5.98 -11.50
N SER A 306 10.52 6.65 -11.09
CA SER A 306 10.17 6.79 -9.65
C SER A 306 9.89 5.43 -9.02
N GLY A 307 9.23 4.52 -9.75
CA GLY A 307 9.00 3.14 -9.30
C GLY A 307 10.31 2.36 -9.08
N ILE A 308 11.24 2.43 -10.03
CA ILE A 308 12.58 1.82 -9.89
C ILE A 308 13.27 2.36 -8.65
N ALA A 309 13.33 3.68 -8.53
CA ALA A 309 14.01 4.35 -7.43
C ALA A 309 13.43 3.95 -6.05
N THR A 310 12.11 3.88 -5.95
CA THR A 310 11.43 3.47 -4.72
C THR A 310 11.85 2.07 -4.28
N GLN A 311 11.95 1.12 -5.22
CA GLN A 311 12.32 -0.26 -4.91
C GLN A 311 13.83 -0.47 -4.69
N LEU A 312 14.69 0.45 -5.11
CA LEU A 312 16.08 0.44 -4.72
C LEU A 312 16.29 0.87 -3.25
N VAL A 313 15.42 1.73 -2.72
CA VAL A 313 15.49 2.25 -1.35
C VAL A 313 14.76 1.35 -0.35
N PHE A 314 13.51 0.97 -0.67
CA PHE A 314 12.57 0.36 0.28
C PHE A 314 13.12 -0.90 0.98
N PRO A 315 13.68 -1.91 0.28
CA PRO A 315 14.16 -3.13 0.94
C PRO A 315 15.36 -2.86 1.87
N VAL A 316 16.25 -1.94 1.47
CA VAL A 316 17.44 -1.60 2.23
C VAL A 316 17.06 -0.96 3.57
N LEU A 317 16.18 0.05 3.55
CA LEU A 317 15.74 0.71 4.78
C LEU A 317 14.89 -0.24 5.65
N THR A 318 14.08 -1.10 5.03
CA THR A 318 13.31 -2.12 5.75
C THR A 318 14.23 -3.08 6.53
N LEU A 319 15.24 -3.65 5.87
CA LEU A 319 16.18 -4.55 6.55
C LEU A 319 16.91 -3.83 7.68
N ARG A 320 17.37 -2.60 7.46
CA ARG A 320 18.03 -1.80 8.50
C ARG A 320 17.13 -1.56 9.71
N MET A 321 15.83 -1.27 9.49
CA MET A 321 14.85 -1.12 10.59
C MET A 321 14.65 -2.43 11.36
N LEU A 322 14.61 -3.57 10.67
CA LEU A 322 14.45 -4.88 11.31
C LEU A 322 15.69 -5.29 12.13
N ASP A 323 16.88 -4.87 11.69
CA ASP A 323 18.14 -5.16 12.36
C ASP A 323 18.34 -4.31 13.64
N LEU A 324 17.65 -3.17 13.77
CA LEU A 324 17.60 -2.42 15.04
C LEU A 324 16.87 -3.21 16.14
N PHE A 325 15.97 -4.12 15.79
CA PHE A 325 15.14 -4.89 16.73
C PHE A 325 15.22 -6.40 16.46
N PRO A 326 16.37 -7.06 16.64
CA PRO A 326 16.54 -8.48 16.29
C PRO A 326 15.58 -9.40 17.08
N GLN A 327 15.22 -9.02 18.31
CA GLN A 327 14.31 -9.76 19.19
C GLN A 327 12.82 -9.42 18.96
N ALA A 328 12.52 -8.36 18.17
CA ALA A 328 11.17 -7.85 17.93
C ALA A 328 10.93 -7.46 16.46
N ARG A 329 11.51 -8.23 15.51
CA ARG A 329 11.42 -7.96 14.07
C ARG A 329 9.97 -7.86 13.58
N GLY A 330 9.07 -8.70 14.11
CA GLY A 330 7.64 -8.64 13.78
C GLY A 330 6.98 -7.33 14.17
N SER A 331 7.25 -6.84 15.38
CA SER A 331 6.75 -5.54 15.86
C SER A 331 7.34 -4.38 15.04
N ALA A 332 8.62 -4.45 14.68
CA ALA A 332 9.26 -3.44 13.82
C ALA A 332 8.63 -3.41 12.42
N ALA A 333 8.39 -4.57 11.80
CA ALA A 333 7.73 -4.66 10.49
C ALA A 333 6.28 -4.13 10.52
N SER A 334 5.51 -4.47 11.55
CA SER A 334 4.14 -3.98 11.73
C SER A 334 4.12 -2.46 11.95
N MET A 335 5.06 -1.94 12.74
CA MET A 335 5.17 -0.51 13.01
C MET A 335 5.62 0.27 11.75
N GLN A 336 6.54 -0.28 10.94
CA GLN A 336 6.87 0.29 9.62
C GLN A 336 5.64 0.38 8.73
N SER A 337 4.84 -0.69 8.65
CA SER A 337 3.61 -0.70 7.87
C SER A 337 2.61 0.32 8.39
N PHE A 338 2.45 0.43 9.71
CA PHE A 338 1.60 1.43 10.34
C PHE A 338 2.01 2.87 9.96
N VAL A 339 3.29 3.20 10.09
CA VAL A 339 3.81 4.53 9.73
C VAL A 339 3.59 4.82 8.24
N SER A 340 3.89 3.86 7.37
CA SER A 340 3.77 4.04 5.92
C SER A 340 2.31 4.19 5.47
N LEU A 341 1.40 3.37 5.98
CA LEU A 341 -0.03 3.43 5.65
C LEU A 341 -0.69 4.69 6.25
N SER A 342 -0.28 5.11 7.44
CA SER A 342 -0.76 6.35 8.06
C SER A 342 -0.30 7.57 7.25
N ALA A 343 0.96 7.61 6.84
CA ALA A 343 1.48 8.67 5.98
C ALA A 343 0.77 8.71 4.61
N ALA A 344 0.54 7.54 4.01
CA ALA A 344 -0.21 7.42 2.76
C ALA A 344 -1.69 7.86 2.93
N SER A 345 -2.33 7.47 4.04
CA SER A 345 -3.70 7.88 4.36
C SER A 345 -3.83 9.41 4.52
N LEU A 346 -2.92 10.03 5.26
CA LEU A 346 -2.86 11.49 5.41
C LEU A 346 -2.63 12.19 4.07
N THR A 347 -1.75 11.63 3.24
CA THR A 347 -1.47 12.15 1.90
C THR A 347 -2.69 12.08 1.01
N ALA A 348 -3.38 10.95 0.96
CA ALA A 348 -4.58 10.77 0.16
C ALA A 348 -5.77 11.60 0.66
N GLY A 349 -5.94 11.74 1.98
CA GLY A 349 -7.11 12.41 2.56
C GLY A 349 -6.97 13.91 2.75
N ILE A 350 -5.75 14.43 2.86
CA ILE A 350 -5.51 15.85 3.16
C ILE A 350 -4.73 16.52 2.03
N PHE A 351 -3.52 16.03 1.74
CA PHE A 351 -2.61 16.75 0.86
C PHE A 351 -2.99 16.65 -0.62
N VAL A 352 -3.33 15.45 -1.11
CA VAL A 352 -3.70 15.26 -2.52
C VAL A 352 -4.98 16.01 -2.89
N PRO A 353 -6.08 16.00 -2.12
CA PRO A 353 -7.26 16.78 -2.43
C PRO A 353 -7.01 18.29 -2.60
N LEU A 354 -6.04 18.84 -1.86
CA LEU A 354 -5.69 20.27 -1.94
C LEU A 354 -4.95 20.62 -3.22
N VAL A 355 -4.21 19.67 -3.82
CA VAL A 355 -3.30 19.94 -4.95
C VAL A 355 -3.68 19.23 -6.25
N GLN A 356 -4.60 18.27 -6.24
CA GLN A 356 -4.95 17.47 -7.43
C GLN A 356 -5.55 18.25 -8.58
N GLY A 357 -6.00 19.48 -8.35
CA GLY A 357 -6.50 20.39 -9.40
C GLY A 357 -5.40 20.96 -10.29
N SER A 358 -4.11 20.80 -9.95
CA SER A 358 -2.97 21.30 -10.70
C SER A 358 -1.84 20.28 -10.75
N LEU A 359 -1.40 19.90 -11.95
CA LEU A 359 -0.25 19.00 -12.16
C LEU A 359 1.04 19.55 -11.54
N LEU A 360 1.24 20.87 -11.59
CA LEU A 360 2.37 21.54 -10.96
C LEU A 360 2.36 21.37 -9.44
N GLN A 361 1.21 21.61 -8.80
CA GLN A 361 1.07 21.46 -7.35
C GLN A 361 1.22 20.00 -6.92
N LEU A 362 0.69 19.06 -7.70
CA LEU A 362 0.86 17.62 -7.45
C LEU A 362 2.32 17.20 -7.58
N ALA A 363 3.04 17.73 -8.60
CA ALA A 363 4.48 17.50 -8.77
C ALA A 363 5.29 18.12 -7.62
N LEU A 364 4.90 19.27 -7.12
CA LEU A 364 5.53 19.93 -5.97
C LEU A 364 5.34 19.09 -4.70
N LEU A 365 4.12 18.62 -4.41
CA LEU A 365 3.85 17.75 -3.25
C LEU A 365 4.70 16.47 -3.32
N SER A 366 4.77 15.83 -4.49
CA SER A 366 5.60 14.65 -4.73
C SER A 366 7.10 14.94 -4.47
N ALA A 367 7.62 16.06 -5.00
CA ALA A 367 9.01 16.46 -4.83
C ALA A 367 9.34 16.79 -3.37
N LEU A 368 8.49 17.56 -2.68
CA LEU A 368 8.66 17.91 -1.26
C LEU A 368 8.68 16.66 -0.37
N SER A 369 7.79 15.69 -0.65
CA SER A 369 7.77 14.42 0.07
C SER A 369 9.10 13.69 -0.07
N VAL A 370 9.63 13.57 -1.28
CA VAL A 370 10.90 12.90 -1.57
C VAL A 370 12.08 13.64 -0.95
N TRP A 371 12.14 14.97 -1.08
CA TRP A 371 13.22 15.77 -0.49
C TRP A 371 13.24 15.63 1.04
N LEU A 372 12.07 15.66 1.67
CA LEU A 372 11.95 15.37 3.10
C LEU A 372 12.50 13.98 3.43
N GLY A 373 12.17 12.96 2.64
CA GLY A 373 12.70 11.61 2.82
C GLY A 373 14.21 11.54 2.78
N VAL A 374 14.85 12.26 1.85
CA VAL A 374 16.32 12.36 1.75
C VAL A 374 16.90 13.06 2.99
N VAL A 375 16.30 14.14 3.43
CA VAL A 375 16.77 14.87 4.64
C VAL A 375 16.71 13.95 5.86
N LEU A 376 15.60 13.25 6.08
CA LEU A 376 15.43 12.32 7.18
C LEU A 376 16.47 11.19 7.15
N TRP A 377 16.70 10.62 5.96
CA TRP A 377 17.71 9.59 5.76
C TRP A 377 19.14 10.11 6.03
N ARG A 378 19.48 11.33 5.59
CA ARG A 378 20.78 11.95 5.87
C ARG A 378 20.98 12.24 7.35
N VAL A 379 19.95 12.70 8.02
CA VAL A 379 19.96 12.91 9.48
C VAL A 379 20.21 11.59 10.23
N GLU A 380 19.58 10.49 9.80
CA GLU A 380 19.80 9.19 10.39
C GLU A 380 21.26 8.73 10.24
N ILE A 381 21.83 8.84 9.02
CA ILE A 381 23.25 8.49 8.77
C ILE A 381 24.18 9.30 9.65
N TRP A 382 23.93 10.59 9.76
CA TRP A 382 24.77 11.48 10.60
C TRP A 382 24.73 11.13 12.08
N LEU A 383 23.54 10.77 12.59
CA LEU A 383 23.37 10.34 13.98
C LEU A 383 24.01 8.98 14.25
N SER A 384 23.86 8.02 13.34
CA SER A 384 24.45 6.68 13.48
C SER A 384 25.97 6.70 13.36
N GLY A 385 26.55 7.57 12.53
CA GLY A 385 28.00 7.73 12.41
C GLY A 385 28.67 8.44 13.60
N ARG A 386 27.90 9.05 14.52
CA ARG A 386 28.40 9.63 15.77
C ARG A 386 28.33 8.68 16.97
N ALA A 387 27.55 7.62 16.84
CA ALA A 387 27.33 6.64 17.91
C ALA A 387 28.31 5.44 17.85
N GLY A 388 29.11 5.32 16.81
CA GLY A 388 30.21 4.36 16.62
C GLY A 388 31.57 5.07 16.63
#